data_a87d9e84eae3b840cd66c31286e5f951
#
_entry.id   a87d9e84eae3b840cd66c31286e5f951
#
_cell.length_a   1.000
_cell.length_b   1.000
_cell.length_c   1.000
_cell.angle_alpha   90.00
_cell.angle_beta   90.00
_cell.angle_gamma   90.00
#
_symmetry.space_group_name_H-M   'P 1'
#
loop_
_entity.id
_entity.type
_entity.pdbx_description
1 polymer ?
#
loop_
_entity_poly.entity_id
_entity_poly.type
_entity_poly.pdbx_seq_one_letter_code
_entity_poly.pdbx_strand_id
1 'polypeptide(L)'
;MGEQKLSLRKIAAVTLFESAVQWYCFLLYGTAAGTVFAKVFFSQSGDGTTALILSYMSFAIGYIAGPFGAVFFGHIGDRKGRKVTMYASLLMMGISTSIIGILPSAATAGIWVVVVLQLMRLLQCFGRGGTWGGGILMAFENVPENKRAFYAAIPQIGLPIGFGLSSILIAVPTLVL
;
A
#
# COMPACT_ATOMS: atom_id res chain seq x y z
N MET A 1 -2.59 -23.78 24.82
CA MET A 1 -2.50 -22.33 25.05
C MET A 1 -3.76 -21.74 24.46
N GLY A 2 -4.63 -21.17 25.30
CA GLY A 2 -5.98 -20.75 24.91
C GLY A 2 -5.89 -19.61 23.87
N GLU A 3 -6.39 -19.88 22.68
CA GLU A 3 -6.66 -18.85 21.68
C GLU A 3 -7.70 -17.87 22.26
N GLN A 4 -7.27 -16.70 22.66
CA GLN A 4 -8.19 -15.61 22.97
C GLN A 4 -8.96 -15.30 21.67
N LYS A 5 -10.20 -15.77 21.55
CA LYS A 5 -11.11 -15.38 20.48
C LYS A 5 -11.21 -13.85 20.48
N LEU A 6 -10.59 -13.21 19.49
CA LEU A 6 -10.70 -11.77 19.28
C LEU A 6 -12.18 -11.39 19.18
N SER A 7 -12.60 -10.34 19.86
CA SER A 7 -13.99 -9.89 19.74
C SER A 7 -14.25 -9.47 18.29
N LEU A 8 -15.43 -9.76 17.75
CA LEU A 8 -15.82 -9.43 16.37
C LEU A 8 -15.57 -7.97 16.00
N ARG A 9 -15.77 -7.05 16.97
CA ARG A 9 -15.48 -5.62 16.79
C ARG A 9 -13.99 -5.35 16.59
N LYS A 10 -13.12 -6.06 17.30
CA LYS A 10 -11.65 -5.91 17.14
C LYS A 10 -11.19 -6.41 15.77
N ILE A 11 -11.74 -7.54 15.31
CA ILE A 11 -11.44 -8.07 13.98
C ILE A 11 -11.84 -7.06 12.90
N ALA A 12 -13.07 -6.54 12.97
CA ALA A 12 -13.58 -5.53 12.04
C ALA A 12 -12.70 -4.26 12.03
N ALA A 13 -12.33 -3.74 13.20
CA ALA A 13 -11.52 -2.54 13.31
C ALA A 13 -10.11 -2.74 12.74
N VAL A 14 -9.47 -3.87 13.04
CA VAL A 14 -8.12 -4.19 12.55
C VAL A 14 -8.09 -4.37 11.04
N THR A 15 -9.04 -5.12 10.48
CA THR A 15 -9.10 -5.37 9.03
C THR A 15 -9.50 -4.13 8.24
N LEU A 16 -10.38 -3.28 8.80
CA LEU A 16 -10.72 -1.99 8.21
C LEU A 16 -9.52 -1.03 8.19
N PHE A 17 -8.82 -0.90 9.34
CA PHE A 17 -7.64 -0.04 9.45
C PHE A 17 -6.54 -0.48 8.50
N GLU A 18 -6.24 -1.77 8.48
CA GLU A 18 -5.25 -2.37 7.57
C GLU A 18 -5.60 -2.06 6.11
N SER A 19 -6.84 -2.28 5.69
CA SER A 19 -7.28 -2.00 4.34
C SER A 19 -7.25 -0.51 4.00
N ALA A 20 -7.65 0.38 4.93
CA ALA A 20 -7.58 1.82 4.74
C ALA A 20 -6.14 2.31 4.53
N VAL A 21 -5.19 1.83 5.34
CA VAL A 21 -3.75 2.15 5.17
C VAL A 21 -3.21 1.62 3.86
N GLN A 22 -3.58 0.39 3.48
CA GLN A 22 -3.18 -0.22 2.22
C GLN A 22 -3.62 0.62 1.02
N TRP A 23 -4.89 0.98 0.95
CA TRP A 23 -5.44 1.79 -0.14
C TRP A 23 -4.90 3.22 -0.12
N TYR A 24 -4.72 3.80 1.08
CA TYR A 24 -4.07 5.10 1.23
C TYR A 24 -2.67 5.12 0.62
N CYS A 25 -1.79 4.21 1.01
CA CYS A 25 -0.42 4.15 0.49
C CYS A 25 -0.40 3.91 -1.03
N PHE A 26 -1.30 3.08 -1.53
CA PHE A 26 -1.40 2.76 -2.95
C PHE A 26 -1.86 3.95 -3.79
N LEU A 27 -2.94 4.59 -3.37
CA LEU A 27 -3.55 5.72 -4.08
C LEU A 27 -2.71 6.99 -3.94
N LEU A 28 -2.06 7.17 -2.78
CA LEU A 28 -1.10 8.27 -2.57
C LEU A 28 0.01 8.23 -3.62
N TYR A 29 0.59 7.07 -3.87
CA TYR A 29 1.60 6.91 -4.92
C TYR A 29 1.01 7.20 -6.31
N GLY A 30 -0.18 6.69 -6.63
CA GLY A 30 -0.83 6.91 -7.92
C GLY A 30 -1.12 8.38 -8.20
N THR A 31 -1.63 9.11 -7.21
CA THR A 31 -1.87 10.55 -7.33
C THR A 31 -0.56 11.35 -7.37
N ALA A 32 0.45 10.97 -6.56
CA ALA A 32 1.78 11.59 -6.60
C ALA A 32 2.47 11.35 -7.95
N ALA A 33 2.29 10.18 -8.57
CA ALA A 33 2.83 9.89 -9.90
C ALA A 33 2.29 10.87 -10.95
N GLY A 34 1.00 11.20 -10.90
CA GLY A 34 0.39 12.13 -11.84
C GLY A 34 0.71 13.62 -11.59
N THR A 35 1.07 14.00 -10.36
CA THR A 35 1.17 15.42 -9.98
C THR A 35 2.59 15.86 -9.62
N VAL A 36 3.31 15.04 -8.87
CA VAL A 36 4.59 15.40 -8.22
C VAL A 36 5.78 14.67 -8.86
N PHE A 37 5.69 13.36 -9.05
CA PHE A 37 6.85 12.54 -9.43
C PHE A 37 7.39 12.85 -10.82
N ALA A 38 6.52 13.21 -11.76
CA ALA A 38 6.95 13.66 -13.08
C ALA A 38 7.89 14.86 -12.99
N LYS A 39 7.58 15.81 -12.09
CA LYS A 39 8.37 17.03 -11.90
C LYS A 39 9.62 16.82 -11.03
N VAL A 40 9.53 15.97 -10.01
CA VAL A 40 10.59 15.79 -8.99
C VAL A 40 11.62 14.74 -9.41
N PHE A 41 11.18 13.61 -9.96
CA PHE A 41 12.05 12.48 -10.26
C PHE A 41 12.35 12.30 -11.75
N PHE A 42 11.47 12.80 -12.63
CA PHE A 42 11.59 12.58 -14.09
C PHE A 42 11.73 13.88 -14.89
N SER A 43 11.96 15.02 -14.24
CA SER A 43 12.10 16.33 -14.90
C SER A 43 13.23 16.39 -15.93
N GLN A 44 14.25 15.56 -15.81
CA GLN A 44 15.40 15.52 -16.74
C GLN A 44 15.18 14.58 -17.95
N SER A 45 14.02 13.95 -18.06
CA SER A 45 13.75 12.92 -19.08
C SER A 45 13.21 13.46 -20.40
N GLY A 46 13.32 14.76 -20.68
CA GLY A 46 12.81 15.42 -21.89
C GLY A 46 11.49 16.16 -21.67
N ASP A 47 10.53 15.99 -22.58
CA ASP A 47 9.24 16.66 -22.52
C ASP A 47 8.39 16.26 -21.32
N GLY A 48 7.53 17.17 -20.85
CA GLY A 48 6.63 16.90 -19.71
C GLY A 48 5.74 15.66 -19.88
N THR A 49 5.38 15.34 -21.12
CA THR A 49 4.62 14.12 -21.45
C THR A 49 5.45 12.85 -21.20
N THR A 50 6.73 12.85 -21.59
CA THR A 50 7.65 11.72 -21.35
C THR A 50 7.87 11.53 -19.86
N ALA A 51 8.08 12.61 -19.09
CA ALA A 51 8.22 12.53 -17.65
C ALA A 51 6.97 11.93 -16.96
N LEU A 52 5.78 12.31 -17.44
CA LEU A 52 4.52 11.78 -16.95
C LEU A 52 4.35 10.29 -17.26
N ILE A 53 4.68 9.87 -18.49
CA ILE A 53 4.65 8.44 -18.89
C ILE A 53 5.59 7.62 -18.00
N LEU A 54 6.84 8.07 -17.80
CA LEU A 54 7.82 7.39 -16.96
C LEU A 54 7.35 7.28 -15.50
N SER A 55 6.70 8.32 -15.00
CA SER A 55 6.13 8.32 -13.65
C SER A 55 5.02 7.26 -13.49
N TYR A 56 4.12 7.15 -14.46
CA TYR A 56 3.08 6.10 -14.45
C TYR A 56 3.64 4.70 -14.74
N MET A 57 4.68 4.57 -15.56
CA MET A 57 5.39 3.31 -15.73
C MET A 57 6.03 2.85 -14.42
N SER A 58 6.63 3.77 -13.66
CA SER A 58 7.13 3.51 -12.30
C SER A 58 6.03 2.97 -11.38
N PHE A 59 4.83 3.54 -11.46
CA PHE A 59 3.66 3.03 -10.73
C PHE A 59 3.28 1.61 -11.18
N ALA A 60 3.25 1.36 -12.48
CA ALA A 60 2.83 0.08 -13.06
C ALA A 60 3.81 -1.08 -12.75
N ILE A 61 5.13 -0.84 -12.79
CA ILE A 61 6.15 -1.85 -12.50
C ILE A 61 5.96 -2.45 -11.10
N GLY A 62 5.51 -1.66 -10.14
CA GLY A 62 5.22 -2.14 -8.79
C GLY A 62 4.23 -3.31 -8.75
N TYR A 63 3.27 -3.37 -9.68
CA TYR A 63 2.28 -4.46 -9.71
C TYR A 63 2.89 -5.85 -9.91
N ILE A 64 4.05 -5.94 -10.58
CA ILE A 64 4.75 -7.20 -10.81
C ILE A 64 5.14 -7.85 -9.47
N ALA A 65 5.48 -7.06 -8.46
CA ALA A 65 5.89 -7.57 -7.14
C ALA A 65 4.71 -8.12 -6.30
N GLY A 66 3.48 -7.68 -6.57
CA GLY A 66 2.30 -8.06 -5.80
C GLY A 66 2.05 -9.57 -5.73
N PRO A 67 1.97 -10.30 -6.86
CA PRO A 67 1.79 -11.75 -6.87
C PRO A 67 2.88 -12.51 -6.08
N PHE A 68 4.14 -12.10 -6.20
CA PHE A 68 5.24 -12.70 -5.46
C PHE A 68 5.09 -12.45 -3.95
N GLY A 69 4.68 -11.25 -3.57
CA GLY A 69 4.34 -10.91 -2.19
C GLY A 69 3.19 -11.75 -1.65
N ALA A 70 2.14 -11.98 -2.43
CA ALA A 70 0.99 -12.80 -2.03
C ALA A 70 1.41 -14.25 -1.74
N VAL A 71 2.23 -14.86 -2.60
CA VAL A 71 2.76 -16.22 -2.38
C VAL A 71 3.65 -16.27 -1.14
N PHE A 72 4.59 -15.34 -1.00
CA PHE A 72 5.53 -15.28 0.11
C PHE A 72 4.82 -15.08 1.46
N PHE A 73 3.97 -14.08 1.56
CA PHE A 73 3.23 -13.78 2.77
C PHE A 73 2.12 -14.78 3.05
N GLY A 74 1.52 -15.38 2.01
CA GLY A 74 0.59 -16.49 2.17
C GLY A 74 1.25 -17.67 2.89
N HIS A 75 2.43 -18.09 2.43
CA HIS A 75 3.19 -19.16 3.05
C HIS A 75 3.60 -18.86 4.52
N ILE A 76 4.00 -17.62 4.79
CA ILE A 76 4.29 -17.20 6.17
C ILE A 76 3.02 -17.22 7.01
N GLY A 77 1.89 -16.78 6.45
CA GLY A 77 0.60 -16.75 7.14
C GLY A 77 0.11 -18.12 7.54
N ASP A 78 0.33 -19.12 6.70
CA ASP A 78 -0.03 -20.50 6.98
C ASP A 78 0.86 -21.14 8.07
N ARG A 79 2.14 -20.72 8.16
CA ARG A 79 3.09 -21.26 9.15
C ARG A 79 3.14 -20.48 10.46
N LYS A 80 3.14 -19.16 10.41
CA LYS A 80 3.34 -18.26 11.58
C LYS A 80 2.08 -17.56 12.03
N GLY A 81 0.97 -17.77 11.32
CA GLY A 81 -0.33 -17.17 11.61
C GLY A 81 -0.57 -15.84 10.88
N ARG A 82 -1.83 -15.59 10.57
CA ARG A 82 -2.32 -14.42 9.79
C ARG A 82 -1.91 -13.08 10.40
N LYS A 83 -1.93 -12.98 11.74
CA LYS A 83 -1.59 -11.77 12.47
C LYS A 83 -0.15 -11.30 12.21
N VAL A 84 0.82 -12.23 12.22
CA VAL A 84 2.24 -11.93 11.97
C VAL A 84 2.44 -11.41 10.54
N THR A 85 1.78 -12.05 9.58
CA THR A 85 1.81 -11.66 8.18
C THR A 85 1.27 -10.26 7.95
N MET A 86 0.13 -9.92 8.55
CA MET A 86 -0.48 -8.60 8.46
C MET A 86 0.45 -7.51 9.01
N TYR A 87 1.05 -7.71 10.19
CA TYR A 87 2.00 -6.75 10.75
C TYR A 87 3.24 -6.57 9.86
N ALA A 88 3.84 -7.66 9.40
CA ALA A 88 5.04 -7.62 8.59
C ALA A 88 4.80 -6.91 7.24
N SER A 89 3.68 -7.21 6.58
CA SER A 89 3.32 -6.58 5.32
C SER A 89 2.95 -5.11 5.47
N LEU A 90 2.21 -4.73 6.52
CA LEU A 90 1.92 -3.31 6.83
C LEU A 90 3.18 -2.51 7.14
N LEU A 91 4.08 -3.06 7.95
CA LEU A 91 5.37 -2.41 8.24
C LEU A 91 6.20 -2.21 6.98
N MET A 92 6.28 -3.24 6.13
CA MET A 92 7.00 -3.13 4.84
C MET A 92 6.41 -2.03 3.95
N MET A 93 5.08 -1.97 3.83
CA MET A 93 4.41 -0.92 3.07
C MET A 93 4.64 0.47 3.67
N GLY A 94 4.48 0.62 4.98
CA GLY A 94 4.64 1.89 5.68
C GLY A 94 6.06 2.43 5.60
N ILE A 95 7.07 1.60 5.84
CA ILE A 95 8.49 1.96 5.72
C ILE A 95 8.81 2.38 4.28
N SER A 96 8.41 1.60 3.29
CA SER A 96 8.63 1.92 1.88
C SER A 96 7.98 3.26 1.49
N THR A 97 6.75 3.50 1.93
CA THR A 97 6.05 4.77 1.67
C THR A 97 6.76 5.95 2.34
N SER A 98 7.22 5.79 3.58
CA SER A 98 7.95 6.83 4.31
C SER A 98 9.27 7.17 3.64
N ILE A 99 10.03 6.16 3.18
CA ILE A 99 11.29 6.38 2.45
C ILE A 99 11.00 7.13 1.15
N ILE A 100 9.98 6.76 0.37
CA ILE A 100 9.59 7.46 -0.85
C ILE A 100 9.29 8.94 -0.56
N GLY A 101 8.62 9.23 0.56
CA GLY A 101 8.25 10.60 0.94
C GLY A 101 9.42 11.50 1.32
N ILE A 102 10.55 10.94 1.75
CA ILE A 102 11.75 11.71 2.12
C ILE A 102 12.84 11.71 1.04
N LEU A 103 12.60 11.08 -0.12
CA LEU A 103 13.57 11.07 -1.19
C LEU A 103 13.83 12.48 -1.74
N PRO A 104 15.10 12.86 -1.94
CA PRO A 104 15.44 14.13 -2.60
C PRO A 104 15.03 14.12 -4.08
N SER A 105 15.04 15.26 -4.72
CA SER A 105 14.74 15.35 -6.16
C SER A 105 15.86 14.72 -7.00
N ALA A 106 15.52 14.22 -8.19
CA ALA A 106 16.53 13.69 -9.12
C ALA A 106 17.50 14.77 -9.61
N ALA A 107 17.10 16.05 -9.55
CA ALA A 107 17.97 17.17 -9.86
C ALA A 107 19.15 17.31 -8.87
N THR A 108 18.94 16.93 -7.60
CA THR A 108 19.97 17.03 -6.54
C THR A 108 20.82 15.78 -6.36
N ALA A 109 20.23 14.59 -6.47
CA ALA A 109 20.91 13.31 -6.17
C ALA A 109 21.02 12.37 -7.41
N GLY A 110 20.60 12.84 -8.59
CA GLY A 110 20.78 12.12 -9.85
C GLY A 110 19.92 10.87 -9.99
N ILE A 111 20.32 9.99 -10.90
CA ILE A 111 19.57 8.79 -11.28
C ILE A 111 19.35 7.80 -10.13
N TRP A 112 20.20 7.80 -9.11
CA TRP A 112 20.10 6.90 -7.97
C TRP A 112 18.79 7.04 -7.20
N VAL A 113 18.24 8.23 -7.16
CA VAL A 113 16.95 8.47 -6.52
C VAL A 113 15.83 7.70 -7.23
N VAL A 114 15.86 7.67 -8.55
CA VAL A 114 14.88 6.93 -9.36
C VAL A 114 15.00 5.43 -9.11
N VAL A 115 16.24 4.91 -8.96
CA VAL A 115 16.48 3.49 -8.63
C VAL A 115 15.92 3.17 -7.25
N VAL A 116 16.20 4.01 -6.24
CA VAL A 116 15.68 3.81 -4.87
C VAL A 116 14.15 3.92 -4.85
N LEU A 117 13.58 4.91 -5.54
CA LEU A 117 12.13 5.06 -5.71
C LEU A 117 11.51 3.76 -6.23
N GLN A 118 12.11 3.17 -7.26
CA GLN A 118 11.61 1.96 -7.90
C GLN A 118 11.73 0.73 -6.98
N LEU A 119 12.84 0.60 -6.26
CA LEU A 119 13.02 -0.47 -5.27
C LEU A 119 12.01 -0.36 -4.14
N MET A 120 11.79 0.84 -3.60
CA MET A 120 10.78 1.05 -2.56
C MET A 120 9.37 0.79 -3.07
N ARG A 121 9.10 1.12 -4.34
CA ARG A 121 7.82 0.79 -4.98
C ARG A 121 7.58 -0.71 -5.10
N LEU A 122 8.59 -1.46 -5.51
CA LEU A 122 8.52 -2.93 -5.56
C LEU A 122 8.26 -3.52 -4.17
N LEU A 123 8.99 -3.06 -3.13
CA LEU A 123 8.79 -3.50 -1.75
C LEU A 123 7.40 -3.15 -1.21
N GLN A 124 6.90 -1.94 -1.51
CA GLN A 124 5.55 -1.52 -1.14
C GLN A 124 4.48 -2.44 -1.74
N CYS A 125 4.58 -2.75 -3.03
CA CYS A 125 3.63 -3.63 -3.71
C CYS A 125 3.79 -5.10 -3.30
N PHE A 126 5.02 -5.54 -2.99
CA PHE A 126 5.27 -6.85 -2.41
C PHE A 126 4.58 -7.01 -1.05
N GLY A 127 4.70 -6.01 -0.15
CA GLY A 127 3.97 -5.96 1.11
C GLY A 127 2.45 -6.02 0.91
N ARG A 128 1.93 -5.27 -0.06
CA ARG A 128 0.50 -5.26 -0.39
C ARG A 128 -0.04 -6.65 -0.78
N GLY A 129 0.76 -7.48 -1.45
CA GLY A 129 0.37 -8.85 -1.79
C GLY A 129 0.02 -9.68 -0.55
N GLY A 130 0.68 -9.44 0.58
CA GLY A 130 0.42 -10.14 1.85
C GLY A 130 -0.83 -9.68 2.59
N THR A 131 -1.17 -8.39 2.48
CA THR A 131 -2.32 -7.82 3.21
C THR A 131 -3.66 -8.17 2.59
N TRP A 132 -3.77 -8.16 1.26
CA TRP A 132 -5.05 -8.38 0.58
C TRP A 132 -5.76 -9.68 0.97
N GLY A 133 -5.05 -10.81 0.95
CA GLY A 133 -5.61 -12.09 1.34
C GLY A 133 -5.74 -12.26 2.85
N GLY A 134 -4.79 -11.71 3.61
CA GLY A 134 -4.70 -11.87 5.06
C GLY A 134 -5.89 -11.30 5.82
N GLY A 135 -6.35 -10.10 5.48
CA GLY A 135 -7.48 -9.44 6.13
C GLY A 135 -8.81 -10.16 5.91
N ILE A 136 -9.09 -10.57 4.67
CA ILE A 136 -10.32 -11.31 4.31
C ILE A 136 -10.30 -12.69 4.98
N LEU A 137 -9.17 -13.43 4.91
CA LEU A 137 -9.05 -14.74 5.55
C LEU A 137 -9.18 -14.65 7.07
N MET A 138 -8.57 -13.63 7.69
CA MET A 138 -8.69 -13.41 9.14
C MET A 138 -10.16 -13.22 9.56
N ALA A 139 -10.93 -12.46 8.78
CA ALA A 139 -12.35 -12.31 9.01
C ALA A 139 -13.09 -13.66 8.83
N PHE A 140 -12.77 -14.39 7.77
CA PHE A 140 -13.42 -15.67 7.46
C PHE A 140 -13.17 -16.75 8.51
N GLU A 141 -11.94 -16.85 9.02
CA GLU A 141 -11.52 -17.89 9.99
C GLU A 141 -12.08 -17.64 11.42
N ASN A 142 -12.27 -16.36 11.78
CA ASN A 142 -12.59 -15.98 13.16
C ASN A 142 -14.06 -15.54 13.39
N VAL A 143 -14.89 -15.54 12.34
CA VAL A 143 -16.28 -15.07 12.40
C VAL A 143 -17.24 -16.24 12.20
N PRO A 144 -18.37 -16.32 12.98
CA PRO A 144 -19.42 -17.31 12.77
C PRO A 144 -19.97 -17.30 11.34
N GLU A 145 -20.38 -18.46 10.83
CA GLU A 145 -20.80 -18.66 9.42
C GLU A 145 -21.87 -17.68 8.96
N ASN A 146 -22.86 -17.42 9.80
CA ASN A 146 -23.97 -16.52 9.51
C ASN A 146 -23.57 -15.03 9.37
N LYS A 147 -22.35 -14.65 9.75
CA LYS A 147 -21.82 -13.27 9.69
C LYS A 147 -20.59 -13.12 8.81
N ARG A 148 -20.07 -14.18 8.24
CA ARG A 148 -18.82 -14.18 7.44
C ARG A 148 -18.88 -13.20 6.29
N ALA A 149 -19.97 -13.21 5.52
CA ALA A 149 -20.13 -12.30 4.36
C ALA A 149 -20.08 -10.83 4.78
N PHE A 150 -20.77 -10.46 5.86
CA PHE A 150 -20.77 -9.08 6.37
C PHE A 150 -19.37 -8.64 6.83
N TYR A 151 -18.68 -9.46 7.64
CA TYR A 151 -17.35 -9.11 8.15
C TYR A 151 -16.26 -9.16 7.06
N ALA A 152 -16.39 -9.99 6.04
CA ALA A 152 -15.50 -10.01 4.88
C ALA A 152 -15.67 -8.77 3.98
N ALA A 153 -16.84 -8.11 4.02
CA ALA A 153 -17.09 -6.87 3.29
C ALA A 153 -16.48 -5.63 3.97
N ILE A 154 -16.25 -5.66 5.30
CA ILE A 154 -15.74 -4.51 6.06
C ILE A 154 -14.41 -3.96 5.51
N PRO A 155 -13.40 -4.77 5.16
CA PRO A 155 -12.16 -4.28 4.57
C PRO A 155 -12.37 -3.46 3.29
N GLN A 156 -13.44 -3.71 2.52
CA GLN A 156 -13.73 -2.96 1.29
C GLN A 156 -14.08 -1.49 1.54
N ILE A 157 -14.57 -1.15 2.75
CA ILE A 157 -14.80 0.23 3.18
C ILE A 157 -13.47 1.00 3.29
N GLY A 158 -12.36 0.30 3.47
CA GLY A 158 -11.02 0.90 3.48
C GLY A 158 -10.65 1.61 2.17
N LEU A 159 -11.18 1.16 1.02
CA LEU A 159 -10.92 1.79 -0.29
C LEU A 159 -11.39 3.25 -0.35
N PRO A 160 -12.66 3.59 -0.11
CA PRO A 160 -13.11 4.99 -0.13
C PRO A 160 -12.43 5.84 0.94
N ILE A 161 -12.10 5.27 2.11
CA ILE A 161 -11.37 5.98 3.17
C ILE A 161 -9.95 6.29 2.71
N GLY A 162 -9.23 5.30 2.17
CA GLY A 162 -7.87 5.48 1.67
C GLY A 162 -7.80 6.48 0.51
N PHE A 163 -8.78 6.44 -0.40
CA PHE A 163 -8.90 7.40 -1.50
C PHE A 163 -9.13 8.83 -0.98
N GLY A 164 -10.07 9.02 -0.08
CA GLY A 164 -10.36 10.34 0.51
C GLY A 164 -9.14 10.92 1.22
N LEU A 165 -8.47 10.14 2.07
CA LEU A 165 -7.28 10.57 2.80
C LEU A 165 -6.11 10.92 1.86
N SER A 166 -5.85 10.11 0.84
CA SER A 166 -4.76 10.37 -0.12
C SER A 166 -5.03 11.62 -0.95
N SER A 167 -6.28 11.84 -1.36
CA SER A 167 -6.69 13.01 -2.13
C SER A 167 -6.57 14.30 -1.32
N ILE A 168 -7.00 14.29 -0.06
CA ILE A 168 -6.89 15.45 0.85
C ILE A 168 -5.41 15.81 1.07
N LEU A 169 -4.56 14.81 1.32
CA LEU A 169 -3.14 15.05 1.58
C LEU A 169 -2.42 15.72 0.39
N ILE A 170 -2.81 15.39 -0.82
CA ILE A 170 -2.20 16.01 -2.02
C ILE A 170 -2.86 17.34 -2.37
N ALA A 171 -4.18 17.48 -2.16
CA ALA A 171 -4.90 18.70 -2.45
C ALA A 171 -4.49 19.87 -1.54
N VAL A 172 -4.26 19.63 -0.24
CA VAL A 172 -3.92 20.69 0.71
C VAL A 172 -2.65 21.46 0.33
N PRO A 173 -1.49 20.82 0.04
CA PRO A 173 -0.31 21.55 -0.40
C PRO A 173 -0.48 22.28 -1.73
N THR A 174 -1.26 21.71 -2.67
CA THR A 174 -1.50 22.34 -3.98
C THR A 174 -2.44 23.55 -3.94
N LEU A 175 -3.21 23.69 -2.87
CA LEU A 175 -4.08 24.85 -2.65
C LEU A 175 -3.39 25.97 -1.84
N VAL A 176 -2.32 25.64 -1.11
CA VAL A 176 -1.59 26.58 -0.25
C VAL A 176 -0.35 27.16 -0.94
N LEU A 177 0.15 26.51 -1.98
CA LEU A 177 1.29 26.93 -2.82
C LEU A 177 0.81 27.57 -4.13
#